data_3203851b13c36a04a8dd42f4dde6ae1f
#
_entry.id   3203851b13c36a04a8dd42f4dde6ae1f
#
_cell.length_a   1.000
_cell.length_b   1.000
_cell.length_c   1.000
_cell.angle_alpha   90.00
_cell.angle_beta   90.00
_cell.angle_gamma   90.00
#
_symmetry.space_group_name_H-M   'P 1'
#
loop_
_entity.id
_entity.type
_entity.pdbx_description
1 polymer ?
#
loop_
_entity_poly.entity_id
_entity_poly.type
_entity_poly.pdbx_seq_one_letter_code
_entity_poly.pdbx_strand_id
1 'polypeptide(L)'
;MKRSVDARQRELKVHLTVLTDDEGRPIPKDAPIPLYEPPVFQDVHNANRKAIIIGAGPAGLFAALTLIEHGIQPIIYERGKEVSERKKDIALLNRNEGLNPESNYCFGEGGAGTFSDGKLFSRSKKRGNMQRVMELFHYFGAPDTVLYEAHAHIGSDKLPGIIKRMRECILEHGGEIHFESRIDSLRELKVESLKFKDSPIILAIGHSAHDTYRMLAAEGVALETKGFAMGVRIEHPQSLINKLMYRGLTSNSSPKGKESNLIDFVGNASYSLVTQVDGRGVYSFCMCPGGHIVPAGSAAKSCVVNGMSASHRNSPYANSGMVVQINPEDIPGDDPLRGLLFQEELERLAFEHGKAPYIAPAQRMKDFVEGKESKDLPACSFLPGIIPSRLDQWLPAHIGKRLQQGFRDFDRKHPGFLTNEAVILGVESRSSSAVRIVRDPETMESVSTPGLYPCGEGAGYAGGITSSALDGIHAALQVITSQPLL
;
A
#
# COMPACT_ATOMS: atom_id res chain seq x y z
N MET A 1 -19.67 -13.87 -10.33
CA MET A 1 -19.82 -12.76 -11.29
C MET A 1 -18.53 -11.95 -11.26
N LYS A 2 -18.11 -11.39 -12.41
CA LYS A 2 -16.99 -10.43 -12.44
C LYS A 2 -17.45 -9.19 -13.21
N ARG A 3 -17.15 -7.98 -12.70
CA ARG A 3 -17.51 -6.72 -13.35
C ARG A 3 -16.26 -5.89 -13.58
N SER A 4 -16.11 -5.34 -14.79
CA SER A 4 -15.07 -4.35 -15.10
C SER A 4 -15.59 -3.28 -16.05
N VAL A 5 -15.07 -2.07 -15.93
CA VAL A 5 -15.39 -0.95 -16.81
C VAL A 5 -14.23 -0.70 -17.76
N ASP A 6 -14.48 -0.65 -19.06
CA ASP A 6 -13.50 -0.31 -20.09
C ASP A 6 -13.84 1.03 -20.73
N ALA A 7 -13.02 2.04 -20.47
CA ALA A 7 -13.13 3.38 -20.99
C ALA A 7 -12.07 3.74 -22.05
N ARG A 8 -11.34 2.75 -22.57
CA ARG A 8 -10.22 2.96 -23.52
C ARG A 8 -10.69 3.33 -24.92
N GLN A 9 -11.94 3.02 -25.26
CA GLN A 9 -12.56 3.33 -26.56
C GLN A 9 -13.52 4.52 -26.46
N ARG A 10 -14.08 4.96 -27.60
CA ARG A 10 -15.06 6.06 -27.64
C ARG A 10 -16.34 5.75 -26.86
N GLU A 11 -16.70 4.48 -26.75
CA GLU A 11 -17.85 4.03 -25.98
C GLU A 11 -17.35 3.35 -24.69
N LEU A 12 -17.97 3.69 -23.59
CA LEU A 12 -17.74 3.04 -22.31
C LEU A 12 -18.39 1.65 -22.34
N LYS A 13 -17.60 0.60 -22.07
CA LYS A 13 -18.09 -0.77 -22.03
C LYS A 13 -18.00 -1.32 -20.60
N VAL A 14 -19.10 -1.90 -20.15
CA VAL A 14 -19.11 -2.68 -18.90
C VAL A 14 -19.05 -4.16 -19.27
N HIS A 15 -17.97 -4.81 -18.91
CA HIS A 15 -17.80 -6.23 -19.09
C HIS A 15 -18.30 -6.97 -17.85
N LEU A 16 -19.26 -7.87 -18.06
CA LEU A 16 -19.79 -8.74 -17.03
C LEU A 16 -19.41 -10.19 -17.37
N THR A 17 -18.76 -10.86 -16.44
CA THR A 17 -18.59 -12.31 -16.48
C THR A 17 -19.60 -12.90 -15.51
N VAL A 18 -20.54 -13.69 -15.99
CA VAL A 18 -21.57 -14.35 -15.19
C VAL A 18 -21.27 -15.83 -15.08
N LEU A 19 -21.66 -16.43 -13.96
CA LEU A 19 -21.70 -17.89 -13.84
C LEU A 19 -22.93 -18.41 -14.59
N THR A 20 -22.74 -19.51 -15.29
CA THR A 20 -23.79 -20.23 -15.97
C THR A 20 -23.91 -21.63 -15.35
N ASP A 21 -25.07 -22.27 -15.52
CA ASP A 21 -25.22 -23.69 -15.27
C ASP A 21 -24.43 -24.53 -16.31
N ASP A 22 -24.44 -25.82 -16.16
CA ASP A 22 -23.74 -26.77 -17.06
C ASP A 22 -24.25 -26.72 -18.51
N GLU A 23 -25.43 -26.13 -18.75
CA GLU A 23 -26.02 -25.93 -20.08
C GLU A 23 -25.75 -24.53 -20.64
N GLY A 24 -24.98 -23.71 -19.92
CA GLY A 24 -24.62 -22.34 -20.33
C GLY A 24 -25.72 -21.30 -20.10
N ARG A 25 -26.77 -21.62 -19.36
CA ARG A 25 -27.83 -20.66 -18.99
C ARG A 25 -27.44 -19.85 -17.77
N PRO A 26 -27.76 -18.54 -17.72
CA PRO A 26 -27.52 -17.73 -16.54
C PRO A 26 -28.21 -18.33 -15.30
N ILE A 27 -27.47 -18.42 -14.20
CA ILE A 27 -28.05 -18.86 -12.93
C ILE A 27 -29.08 -17.82 -12.49
N PRO A 28 -30.31 -18.23 -12.09
CA PRO A 28 -31.36 -17.32 -11.64
C PRO A 28 -30.87 -16.39 -10.52
N LYS A 29 -31.37 -15.14 -10.52
CA LYS A 29 -30.95 -14.10 -9.57
C LYS A 29 -31.21 -14.49 -8.11
N ASP A 30 -32.19 -15.33 -7.87
CA ASP A 30 -32.70 -15.79 -6.57
C ASP A 30 -32.15 -17.18 -6.19
N ALA A 31 -31.34 -17.80 -7.06
CA ALA A 31 -30.70 -19.05 -6.70
C ALA A 31 -29.75 -18.80 -5.50
N PRO A 32 -29.80 -19.63 -4.45
CA PRO A 32 -28.85 -19.57 -3.35
C PRO A 32 -27.48 -20.01 -3.86
N ILE A 33 -26.72 -19.03 -4.36
CA ILE A 33 -25.31 -19.26 -4.70
C ILE A 33 -24.55 -19.01 -3.40
N PRO A 34 -23.94 -20.03 -2.79
CA PRO A 34 -23.07 -19.80 -1.66
C PRO A 34 -21.94 -18.90 -2.13
N LEU A 35 -21.81 -17.72 -1.52
CA LEU A 35 -20.76 -16.77 -1.86
C LEU A 35 -19.39 -17.43 -1.68
N TYR A 36 -19.22 -18.19 -0.61
CA TYR A 36 -18.05 -19.00 -0.25
C TYR A 36 -18.35 -19.78 1.05
N GLU A 37 -17.52 -20.76 1.39
CA GLU A 37 -17.58 -21.41 2.69
C GLU A 37 -16.96 -20.46 3.75
N PRO A 38 -17.68 -20.16 4.84
CA PRO A 38 -17.12 -19.36 5.92
C PRO A 38 -15.85 -19.98 6.50
N PRO A 39 -14.87 -19.19 6.91
CA PRO A 39 -13.68 -19.71 7.58
C PRO A 39 -14.09 -20.36 8.91
N VAL A 40 -13.38 -21.43 9.28
CA VAL A 40 -13.54 -22.09 10.57
C VAL A 40 -12.28 -21.87 11.38
N PHE A 41 -12.40 -21.12 12.47
CA PHE A 41 -11.29 -20.85 13.37
C PHE A 41 -11.35 -21.80 14.57
N GLN A 42 -10.19 -22.35 14.94
CA GLN A 42 -10.04 -23.27 16.08
C GLN A 42 -9.79 -22.49 17.36
N ASP A 43 -10.21 -23.04 18.49
CA ASP A 43 -9.78 -22.53 19.81
C ASP A 43 -8.33 -22.96 20.07
N VAL A 44 -7.42 -21.96 20.16
CA VAL A 44 -5.99 -22.17 20.35
C VAL A 44 -5.47 -21.69 21.73
N HIS A 45 -6.36 -21.37 22.68
CA HIS A 45 -5.96 -20.93 24.02
C HIS A 45 -4.98 -21.88 24.71
N ASN A 46 -5.12 -23.16 24.49
CA ASN A 46 -4.29 -24.20 25.07
C ASN A 46 -3.45 -24.95 24.02
N ALA A 47 -3.20 -24.33 22.88
CA ALA A 47 -2.42 -24.96 21.83
C ALA A 47 -0.96 -25.19 22.29
N ASN A 48 -0.46 -26.39 22.06
CA ASN A 48 0.94 -26.74 22.35
C ASN A 48 1.92 -26.07 21.38
N ARG A 49 1.45 -25.76 20.17
CA ARG A 49 2.23 -25.10 19.11
C ARG A 49 1.94 -23.61 19.08
N LYS A 50 3.00 -22.82 19.04
CA LYS A 50 2.93 -21.35 18.98
C LYS A 50 3.82 -20.83 17.87
N ALA A 51 3.44 -19.67 17.31
CA ALA A 51 4.27 -18.95 16.36
C ALA A 51 4.28 -17.45 16.71
N ILE A 52 5.44 -16.83 16.64
CA ILE A 52 5.61 -15.40 16.86
C ILE A 52 5.40 -14.69 15.51
N ILE A 53 4.70 -13.56 15.53
CA ILE A 53 4.51 -12.70 14.37
C ILE A 53 4.98 -11.30 14.74
N ILE A 54 5.90 -10.74 13.95
CA ILE A 54 6.37 -9.36 14.14
C ILE A 54 5.71 -8.47 13.09
N GLY A 55 4.76 -7.64 13.55
CA GLY A 55 3.97 -6.72 12.74
C GLY A 55 2.52 -7.18 12.52
N ALA A 56 1.56 -6.30 12.85
CA ALA A 56 0.12 -6.49 12.67
C ALA A 56 -0.42 -5.87 11.36
N GLY A 57 0.40 -5.82 10.31
CA GLY A 57 -0.03 -5.44 8.95
C GLY A 57 -0.78 -6.57 8.24
N PRO A 58 -1.14 -6.40 6.94
CA PRO A 58 -1.88 -7.43 6.20
C PRO A 58 -1.19 -8.80 6.21
N ALA A 59 0.14 -8.85 6.08
CA ALA A 59 0.86 -10.12 6.12
C ALA A 59 0.72 -10.82 7.49
N GLY A 60 0.93 -10.08 8.58
CA GLY A 60 0.86 -10.63 9.94
C GLY A 60 -0.55 -11.05 10.35
N LEU A 61 -1.56 -10.25 10.06
CA LEU A 61 -2.96 -10.56 10.40
C LEU A 61 -3.47 -11.79 9.64
N PHE A 62 -3.18 -11.90 8.35
CA PHE A 62 -3.59 -13.07 7.55
C PHE A 62 -2.77 -14.32 7.92
N ALA A 63 -1.51 -14.17 8.30
CA ALA A 63 -0.72 -15.28 8.86
C ALA A 63 -1.33 -15.79 10.18
N ALA A 64 -1.71 -14.88 11.09
CA ALA A 64 -2.34 -15.23 12.35
C ALA A 64 -3.66 -16.00 12.17
N LEU A 65 -4.53 -15.51 11.30
CA LEU A 65 -5.79 -16.20 10.99
C LEU A 65 -5.55 -17.60 10.42
N THR A 66 -4.55 -17.74 9.52
CA THR A 66 -4.18 -19.04 8.95
C THR A 66 -3.62 -19.99 10.00
N LEU A 67 -2.81 -19.51 10.94
CA LEU A 67 -2.31 -20.33 12.05
C LEU A 67 -3.46 -20.83 12.94
N ILE A 68 -4.43 -19.97 13.26
CA ILE A 68 -5.61 -20.33 14.06
C ILE A 68 -6.47 -21.38 13.33
N GLU A 69 -6.67 -21.26 12.03
CA GLU A 69 -7.37 -22.28 11.23
C GLU A 69 -6.71 -23.68 11.35
N HIS A 70 -5.42 -23.73 11.69
CA HIS A 70 -4.64 -24.97 11.82
C HIS A 70 -4.24 -25.32 13.26
N GLY A 71 -4.88 -24.72 14.25
CA GLY A 71 -4.69 -25.07 15.66
C GLY A 71 -3.35 -24.60 16.27
N ILE A 72 -2.74 -23.55 15.71
CA ILE A 72 -1.49 -22.95 16.21
C ILE A 72 -1.80 -21.57 16.79
N GLN A 73 -1.32 -21.31 18.01
CA GLN A 73 -1.49 -20.03 18.68
C GLN A 73 -0.56 -18.96 18.07
N PRO A 74 -1.08 -17.89 17.43
CA PRO A 74 -0.26 -16.75 17.01
C PRO A 74 -0.04 -15.80 18.20
N ILE A 75 1.18 -15.27 18.31
CA ILE A 75 1.55 -14.22 19.26
C ILE A 75 2.11 -13.06 18.44
N ILE A 76 1.37 -11.97 18.33
CA ILE A 76 1.68 -10.82 17.48
C ILE A 76 2.30 -9.71 18.31
N TYR A 77 3.46 -9.20 17.89
CA TYR A 77 4.07 -7.97 18.40
C TYR A 77 3.92 -6.87 17.35
N GLU A 78 3.21 -5.80 17.71
CA GLU A 78 3.03 -4.62 16.88
C GLU A 78 3.65 -3.40 17.57
N ARG A 79 4.53 -2.69 16.86
CA ARG A 79 5.23 -1.53 17.40
C ARG A 79 4.30 -0.36 17.70
N GLY A 80 3.25 -0.20 16.91
CA GLY A 80 2.31 0.91 17.05
C GLY A 80 1.09 0.55 17.86
N LYS A 81 0.16 1.50 17.88
CA LYS A 81 -1.10 1.39 18.64
C LYS A 81 -2.17 0.63 17.88
N GLU A 82 -3.19 0.21 18.62
CA GLU A 82 -4.42 -0.31 18.03
C GLU A 82 -5.13 0.76 17.19
N VAL A 83 -5.96 0.33 16.25
CA VAL A 83 -6.49 1.19 15.17
C VAL A 83 -7.26 2.42 15.65
N SER A 84 -7.95 2.36 16.81
CA SER A 84 -8.73 3.48 17.34
C SER A 84 -7.82 4.56 17.93
N GLU A 85 -6.79 4.18 18.67
CA GLU A 85 -5.80 5.09 19.24
C GLU A 85 -4.86 5.65 18.15
N ARG A 86 -4.48 4.83 17.16
CA ARG A 86 -3.70 5.24 16.00
C ARG A 86 -4.36 6.39 15.21
N LYS A 87 -5.71 6.45 15.14
CA LYS A 87 -6.43 7.56 14.52
C LYS A 87 -6.12 8.91 15.19
N LYS A 88 -5.88 8.92 16.49
CA LYS A 88 -5.53 10.15 17.22
C LYS A 88 -4.15 10.66 16.81
N ASP A 89 -3.16 9.77 16.71
CA ASP A 89 -1.81 10.12 16.25
C ASP A 89 -1.82 10.64 14.80
N ILE A 90 -2.60 10.00 13.93
CA ILE A 90 -2.79 10.43 12.53
C ILE A 90 -3.47 11.82 12.46
N ALA A 91 -4.44 12.10 13.34
CA ALA A 91 -5.09 13.41 13.39
C ALA A 91 -4.12 14.53 13.81
N LEU A 92 -3.21 14.27 14.77
CA LEU A 92 -2.15 15.19 15.17
C LEU A 92 -1.19 15.47 14.00
N LEU A 93 -0.77 14.41 13.30
CA LEU A 93 0.11 14.53 12.14
C LEU A 93 -0.53 15.37 11.01
N ASN A 94 -1.82 15.13 10.71
CA ASN A 94 -2.55 15.89 9.69
C ASN A 94 -2.72 17.36 10.04
N ARG A 95 -2.78 17.73 11.33
CA ARG A 95 -2.84 19.12 11.81
C ARG A 95 -1.47 19.76 11.95
N ASN A 96 -0.40 19.04 11.60
CA ASN A 96 0.98 19.48 11.81
C ASN A 96 1.32 19.75 13.29
N GLU A 97 0.69 19.01 14.22
CA GLU A 97 0.84 19.14 15.66
C GLU A 97 1.84 18.13 16.26
N GLY A 98 2.28 17.13 15.49
CA GLY A 98 3.29 16.17 15.90
C GLY A 98 3.25 14.84 15.13
N LEU A 99 4.36 14.11 15.20
CA LEU A 99 4.52 12.76 14.70
C LEU A 99 4.81 11.82 15.86
N ASN A 100 4.01 10.77 16.00
CA ASN A 100 4.39 9.62 16.79
C ASN A 100 5.21 8.65 15.90
N PRO A 101 6.52 8.45 16.14
CA PRO A 101 7.35 7.60 15.28
C PRO A 101 6.93 6.13 15.30
N GLU A 102 6.25 5.68 16.34
CA GLU A 102 5.79 4.29 16.48
C GLU A 102 4.33 4.10 16.02
N SER A 103 3.53 5.18 15.87
CA SER A 103 2.12 5.09 15.53
C SER A 103 1.73 6.22 14.56
N ASN A 104 1.58 5.91 13.27
CA ASN A 104 1.38 6.88 12.20
C ASN A 104 0.75 6.21 10.96
N TYR A 105 0.87 6.78 9.75
CA TYR A 105 0.38 6.15 8.53
C TYR A 105 1.10 4.85 8.15
N CYS A 106 2.34 4.64 8.62
CA CYS A 106 3.13 3.45 8.32
C CYS A 106 2.98 2.33 9.35
N PHE A 107 2.91 2.70 10.63
CA PHE A 107 2.97 1.80 11.78
C PHE A 107 1.68 1.82 12.60
N GLY A 108 1.39 0.68 13.23
CA GLY A 108 0.20 0.41 14.01
C GLY A 108 -0.68 -0.64 13.35
N GLU A 109 -1.72 -1.06 14.05
CA GLU A 109 -2.65 -2.11 13.67
C GLU A 109 -3.15 -1.97 12.22
N GLY A 110 -3.05 -3.05 11.46
CA GLY A 110 -3.39 -3.11 10.03
C GLY A 110 -2.33 -2.53 9.09
N GLY A 111 -1.20 -2.00 9.63
CA GLY A 111 -0.07 -1.47 8.86
C GLY A 111 -0.42 -0.27 7.98
N ALA A 112 0.38 0.02 6.97
CA ALA A 112 0.18 1.13 6.04
C ALA A 112 -1.12 1.00 5.20
N GLY A 113 -1.67 -0.21 5.10
CA GLY A 113 -2.92 -0.48 4.38
C GLY A 113 -4.17 0.12 5.01
N THR A 114 -4.23 0.23 6.34
CA THR A 114 -5.43 0.59 7.11
C THR A 114 -6.05 1.93 6.72
N PHE A 115 -5.22 2.94 6.46
CA PHE A 115 -5.65 4.29 6.09
C PHE A 115 -5.31 4.63 4.64
N SER A 116 -5.26 3.61 3.76
CA SER A 116 -5.06 3.76 2.33
C SER A 116 -6.40 3.74 1.55
N ASP A 117 -6.35 3.85 0.23
CA ASP A 117 -7.50 3.60 -0.64
C ASP A 117 -8.04 2.15 -0.52
N GLY A 118 -7.23 1.23 0.00
CA GLY A 118 -7.66 -0.16 0.16
C GLY A 118 -7.84 -0.91 -1.15
N LYS A 119 -6.99 -0.65 -2.15
CA LYS A 119 -6.98 -1.39 -3.41
C LYS A 119 -6.61 -2.84 -3.17
N LEU A 120 -7.46 -3.74 -3.68
CA LEU A 120 -7.28 -5.18 -3.55
C LEU A 120 -6.77 -5.85 -4.83
N PHE A 121 -6.68 -5.10 -5.92
CA PHE A 121 -6.18 -5.64 -7.18
C PHE A 121 -4.68 -5.92 -7.13
N SER A 122 -4.27 -7.12 -7.53
CA SER A 122 -2.88 -7.50 -7.76
C SER A 122 -2.69 -8.01 -9.18
N ARG A 123 -1.59 -7.60 -9.83
CA ARG A 123 -1.21 -8.10 -11.16
C ARG A 123 -0.62 -9.52 -11.11
N SER A 124 -0.15 -9.95 -9.96
CA SER A 124 0.48 -11.27 -9.79
C SER A 124 -0.56 -12.36 -9.59
N LYS A 125 -0.87 -13.10 -10.64
CA LYS A 125 -1.75 -14.28 -10.59
C LYS A 125 -1.06 -15.56 -10.08
N LYS A 126 0.27 -15.54 -9.94
CA LYS A 126 1.09 -16.73 -9.64
C LYS A 126 1.28 -17.00 -8.14
N ARG A 127 0.76 -16.14 -7.25
CA ARG A 127 1.11 -16.14 -5.81
C ARG A 127 0.04 -16.73 -4.88
N GLY A 128 -0.85 -17.57 -5.38
CA GLY A 128 -1.83 -18.27 -4.53
C GLY A 128 -3.28 -17.82 -4.74
N ASN A 129 -4.16 -18.28 -3.84
CA ASN A 129 -5.60 -18.08 -3.92
C ASN A 129 -6.00 -16.65 -3.48
N MET A 130 -5.98 -15.69 -4.42
CA MET A 130 -6.46 -14.32 -4.18
C MET A 130 -7.92 -14.28 -3.72
N GLN A 131 -8.74 -15.25 -4.18
CA GLN A 131 -10.13 -15.31 -3.81
C GLN A 131 -10.29 -15.51 -2.30
N ARG A 132 -9.45 -16.35 -1.66
CA ARG A 132 -9.45 -16.53 -0.21
C ARG A 132 -9.22 -15.22 0.57
N VAL A 133 -8.33 -14.36 0.08
CA VAL A 133 -8.10 -13.05 0.71
C VAL A 133 -9.34 -12.16 0.59
N MET A 134 -10.03 -12.16 -0.57
CA MET A 134 -11.27 -11.40 -0.77
C MET A 134 -12.40 -11.93 0.13
N GLU A 135 -12.53 -13.24 0.25
CA GLU A 135 -13.50 -13.93 1.11
C GLU A 135 -13.29 -13.59 2.58
N LEU A 136 -12.06 -13.59 3.06
CA LEU A 136 -11.73 -13.18 4.43
C LEU A 136 -12.05 -11.70 4.66
N PHE A 137 -11.69 -10.79 3.75
CA PHE A 137 -12.10 -9.39 3.88
C PHE A 137 -13.61 -9.24 3.91
N HIS A 138 -14.35 -9.97 3.07
CA HIS A 138 -15.80 -9.98 3.07
C HIS A 138 -16.36 -10.53 4.38
N TYR A 139 -15.85 -11.65 4.87
CA TYR A 139 -16.23 -12.23 6.16
C TYR A 139 -16.09 -11.21 7.31
N PHE A 140 -15.01 -10.43 7.31
CA PHE A 140 -14.80 -9.35 8.27
C PHE A 140 -15.49 -8.03 7.89
N GLY A 141 -16.46 -8.07 6.96
CA GLY A 141 -17.39 -6.98 6.67
C GLY A 141 -16.95 -6.00 5.59
N ALA A 142 -16.08 -6.40 4.68
CA ALA A 142 -15.93 -5.68 3.44
C ALA A 142 -17.19 -5.84 2.57
N PRO A 143 -17.52 -4.86 1.70
CA PRO A 143 -18.69 -4.95 0.86
C PRO A 143 -18.59 -6.10 -0.15
N ASP A 144 -19.73 -6.65 -0.58
CA ASP A 144 -19.81 -7.74 -1.56
C ASP A 144 -19.04 -7.46 -2.87
N THR A 145 -18.87 -6.18 -3.20
CA THR A 145 -18.11 -5.74 -4.39
C THR A 145 -16.69 -6.29 -4.42
N VAL A 146 -16.07 -6.57 -3.26
CA VAL A 146 -14.72 -7.15 -3.21
C VAL A 146 -14.65 -8.54 -3.84
N LEU A 147 -15.75 -9.26 -3.86
CA LEU A 147 -15.83 -10.63 -4.40
C LEU A 147 -15.92 -10.67 -5.93
N TYR A 148 -16.43 -9.60 -6.57
CA TYR A 148 -16.72 -9.63 -8.01
C TYR A 148 -16.16 -8.45 -8.82
N GLU A 149 -15.80 -7.32 -8.21
CA GLU A 149 -15.20 -6.21 -8.94
C GLU A 149 -13.75 -6.52 -9.34
N ALA A 150 -13.43 -6.28 -10.62
CA ALA A 150 -12.07 -6.54 -11.13
C ALA A 150 -11.01 -5.63 -10.47
N HIS A 151 -11.40 -4.43 -10.08
CA HIS A 151 -10.56 -3.44 -9.38
C HIS A 151 -11.20 -3.05 -8.05
N ALA A 152 -11.50 -4.06 -7.23
CA ALA A 152 -12.11 -3.86 -5.92
C ALA A 152 -11.24 -2.97 -5.02
N HIS A 153 -11.91 -2.16 -4.22
CA HIS A 153 -11.30 -1.36 -3.15
C HIS A 153 -12.26 -1.30 -1.96
N ILE A 154 -11.71 -1.02 -0.78
CA ILE A 154 -12.49 -0.96 0.46
C ILE A 154 -12.70 0.49 0.91
N GLY A 155 -11.63 1.28 0.92
CA GLY A 155 -11.61 2.66 1.38
C GLY A 155 -11.10 2.84 2.81
N SER A 156 -10.47 3.98 3.05
CA SER A 156 -9.84 4.33 4.33
C SER A 156 -10.84 4.51 5.48
N ASP A 157 -12.11 4.70 5.18
CA ASP A 157 -13.21 4.82 6.14
C ASP A 157 -13.69 3.46 6.67
N LYS A 158 -13.63 2.40 5.87
CA LYS A 158 -14.13 1.06 6.21
C LYS A 158 -13.05 0.11 6.73
N LEU A 159 -11.83 0.21 6.20
CA LEU A 159 -10.70 -0.64 6.60
C LEU A 159 -10.47 -0.72 8.11
N PRO A 160 -10.49 0.40 8.88
CA PRO A 160 -10.29 0.33 10.32
C PRO A 160 -11.26 -0.59 11.06
N GLY A 161 -12.54 -0.60 10.64
CA GLY A 161 -13.55 -1.48 11.23
C GLY A 161 -13.35 -2.95 10.89
N ILE A 162 -12.85 -3.24 9.68
CA ILE A 162 -12.51 -4.60 9.25
C ILE A 162 -11.31 -5.13 10.04
N ILE A 163 -10.26 -4.34 10.14
CA ILE A 163 -9.05 -4.69 10.89
C ILE A 163 -9.37 -4.96 12.36
N LYS A 164 -10.21 -4.12 12.98
CA LYS A 164 -10.69 -4.34 14.35
C LYS A 164 -11.38 -5.71 14.49
N ARG A 165 -12.27 -6.09 13.57
CA ARG A 165 -12.94 -7.40 13.62
C ARG A 165 -11.98 -8.57 13.42
N MET A 166 -10.94 -8.41 12.59
CA MET A 166 -9.88 -9.41 12.46
C MET A 166 -9.13 -9.61 13.79
N ARG A 167 -8.77 -8.52 14.46
CA ARG A 167 -8.17 -8.57 15.82
C ARG A 167 -9.08 -9.28 16.82
N GLU A 168 -10.35 -8.86 16.89
CA GLU A 168 -11.34 -9.44 17.81
C GLU A 168 -11.45 -10.96 17.58
N CYS A 169 -11.51 -11.41 16.35
CA CYS A 169 -11.51 -12.83 15.99
C CYS A 169 -10.23 -13.55 16.46
N ILE A 170 -9.04 -12.96 16.26
CA ILE A 170 -7.76 -13.54 16.70
C ILE A 170 -7.75 -13.71 18.23
N LEU A 171 -8.17 -12.69 18.97
CA LEU A 171 -8.20 -12.71 20.43
C LEU A 171 -9.25 -13.70 20.98
N GLU A 172 -10.44 -13.71 20.38
CA GLU A 172 -11.54 -14.60 20.76
C GLU A 172 -11.17 -16.09 20.63
N HIS A 173 -10.32 -16.43 19.66
CA HIS A 173 -9.86 -17.79 19.45
C HIS A 173 -8.53 -18.14 20.16
N GLY A 174 -8.03 -17.26 21.00
CA GLY A 174 -6.85 -17.53 21.86
C GLY A 174 -5.52 -17.06 21.31
N GLY A 175 -5.49 -16.29 20.20
CA GLY A 175 -4.29 -15.58 19.79
C GLY A 175 -3.97 -14.42 20.73
N GLU A 176 -2.73 -13.95 20.72
CA GLU A 176 -2.27 -12.83 21.52
C GLU A 176 -1.80 -11.69 20.61
N ILE A 177 -2.10 -10.43 20.99
CA ILE A 177 -1.59 -9.24 20.29
C ILE A 177 -1.06 -8.25 21.31
N HIS A 178 0.22 -7.91 21.18
CA HIS A 178 0.92 -6.95 22.02
C HIS A 178 1.19 -5.67 21.20
N PHE A 179 0.42 -4.62 21.49
CA PHE A 179 0.65 -3.29 20.90
C PHE A 179 1.72 -2.52 21.64
N GLU A 180 2.25 -1.46 21.00
CA GLU A 180 3.34 -0.62 21.53
C GLU A 180 4.55 -1.46 21.95
N SER A 181 4.78 -2.55 21.21
CA SER A 181 5.76 -3.59 21.49
C SER A 181 6.71 -3.78 20.30
N ARG A 182 7.64 -2.82 20.15
CA ARG A 182 8.68 -2.89 19.13
C ARG A 182 9.72 -3.95 19.50
N ILE A 183 10.10 -4.75 18.52
CA ILE A 183 11.19 -5.72 18.67
C ILE A 183 12.49 -5.10 18.18
N ASP A 184 13.42 -4.89 19.09
CA ASP A 184 14.72 -4.26 18.84
C ASP A 184 15.85 -5.29 18.66
N SER A 185 15.60 -6.56 18.95
CA SER A 185 16.55 -7.67 18.75
C SER A 185 15.80 -9.00 18.59
N LEU A 186 16.12 -9.76 17.56
CA LEU A 186 15.61 -11.13 17.40
C LEU A 186 16.27 -12.10 18.38
N ARG A 187 17.52 -11.84 18.75
CA ARG A 187 18.26 -12.66 19.73
C ARG A 187 17.67 -12.53 21.11
N GLU A 188 17.39 -11.30 21.56
CA GLU A 188 16.75 -11.04 22.85
C GLU A 188 15.37 -11.65 22.92
N LEU A 189 14.56 -11.49 21.85
CA LEU A 189 13.24 -12.11 21.77
C LEU A 189 13.28 -13.63 21.97
N LYS A 190 14.31 -14.33 21.44
CA LYS A 190 14.51 -15.77 21.62
C LYS A 190 15.05 -16.14 23.01
N VAL A 191 15.81 -15.25 23.65
CA VAL A 191 16.41 -15.50 24.96
C VAL A 191 15.48 -15.16 26.12
N GLU A 192 14.80 -14.00 26.06
CA GLU A 192 13.92 -13.57 27.16
C GLU A 192 12.67 -14.44 27.28
N SER A 193 12.21 -15.01 26.18
CA SER A 193 11.12 -15.97 26.24
C SER A 193 11.63 -17.42 26.19
N LEU A 194 12.08 -17.94 27.32
CA LEU A 194 12.30 -19.40 27.50
C LEU A 194 11.09 -20.24 27.02
N LYS A 195 9.89 -19.63 26.98
CA LYS A 195 8.65 -20.20 26.44
C LYS A 195 8.62 -20.31 24.92
N PHE A 196 9.47 -19.55 24.18
CA PHE A 196 9.41 -19.42 22.72
C PHE A 196 10.72 -19.79 22.02
N LYS A 197 11.65 -20.41 22.74
CA LYS A 197 13.02 -20.71 22.26
C LYS A 197 13.04 -21.40 20.89
N ASP A 198 12.06 -22.26 20.64
CA ASP A 198 11.95 -23.05 19.40
C ASP A 198 10.74 -22.62 18.53
N SER A 199 10.06 -21.51 18.89
CA SER A 199 8.92 -21.04 18.11
C SER A 199 9.38 -20.35 16.83
N PRO A 200 8.76 -20.65 15.67
CA PRO A 200 9.06 -19.96 14.43
C PRO A 200 8.61 -18.49 14.50
N ILE A 201 9.36 -17.62 13.82
CA ILE A 201 9.11 -16.19 13.74
C ILE A 201 8.68 -15.82 12.33
N ILE A 202 7.46 -15.34 12.15
CA ILE A 202 6.97 -14.72 10.91
C ILE A 202 7.27 -13.23 10.98
N LEU A 203 8.14 -12.74 10.08
CA LEU A 203 8.61 -11.35 10.08
C LEU A 203 7.84 -10.54 9.05
N ALA A 204 6.86 -9.75 9.50
CA ALA A 204 5.88 -9.01 8.69
C ALA A 204 5.94 -7.48 8.90
N ILE A 205 7.15 -6.91 8.97
CA ILE A 205 7.46 -5.56 9.46
C ILE A 205 7.01 -4.39 8.57
N GLY A 206 6.62 -4.64 7.32
CA GLY A 206 6.38 -3.57 6.34
C GLY A 206 7.67 -2.88 5.87
N HIS A 207 7.58 -2.12 4.77
CA HIS A 207 8.77 -1.54 4.14
C HIS A 207 9.28 -0.24 4.78
N SER A 208 8.52 0.34 5.70
CA SER A 208 8.89 1.60 6.38
C SER A 208 9.68 1.42 7.68
N ALA A 209 9.91 0.17 8.14
CA ALA A 209 10.63 -0.15 9.37
C ALA A 209 12.16 -0.08 9.16
N HIS A 210 12.68 1.10 8.90
CA HIS A 210 14.08 1.35 8.56
C HIS A 210 15.04 0.96 9.69
N ASP A 211 14.65 1.19 10.93
CA ASP A 211 15.36 0.75 12.15
C ASP A 211 15.46 -0.78 12.24
N THR A 212 14.38 -1.47 11.91
CA THR A 212 14.38 -2.94 11.91
C THR A 212 15.33 -3.52 10.84
N TYR A 213 15.42 -2.93 9.65
CA TYR A 213 16.42 -3.40 8.65
C TYR A 213 17.84 -3.21 9.15
N ARG A 214 18.14 -2.13 9.88
CA ARG A 214 19.46 -1.92 10.49
C ARG A 214 19.73 -2.95 11.59
N MET A 215 18.75 -3.26 12.42
CA MET A 215 18.83 -4.32 13.43
C MET A 215 19.10 -5.67 12.77
N LEU A 216 18.34 -6.03 11.73
CA LEU A 216 18.53 -7.29 10.99
C LEU A 216 19.93 -7.40 10.38
N ALA A 217 20.45 -6.31 9.78
CA ALA A 217 21.81 -6.27 9.26
C ALA A 217 22.86 -6.48 10.37
N ALA A 218 22.69 -5.81 11.52
CA ALA A 218 23.59 -5.95 12.68
C ALA A 218 23.56 -7.35 13.29
N GLU A 219 22.44 -8.06 13.20
CA GLU A 219 22.29 -9.44 13.66
C GLU A 219 22.73 -10.50 12.64
N GLY A 220 23.16 -10.07 11.44
CA GLY A 220 23.68 -10.95 10.39
C GLY A 220 22.62 -11.64 9.55
N VAL A 221 21.39 -11.12 9.55
CA VAL A 221 20.34 -11.59 8.64
C VAL A 221 20.71 -11.19 7.20
N ALA A 222 20.62 -12.14 6.27
CA ALA A 222 20.98 -11.91 4.87
C ALA A 222 20.00 -10.91 4.22
N LEU A 223 20.55 -9.78 3.78
CA LEU A 223 19.83 -8.70 3.12
C LEU A 223 20.44 -8.43 1.74
N GLU A 224 19.62 -7.97 0.82
CA GLU A 224 20.09 -7.47 -0.49
C GLU A 224 19.36 -6.18 -0.89
N THR A 225 20.04 -5.32 -1.62
CA THR A 225 19.42 -4.14 -2.25
C THR A 225 18.46 -4.59 -3.33
N LYS A 226 17.24 -4.06 -3.31
CA LYS A 226 16.18 -4.35 -4.27
C LYS A 226 15.82 -3.10 -5.06
N GLY A 227 15.49 -3.25 -6.36
CA GLY A 227 14.94 -2.16 -7.17
C GLY A 227 13.59 -1.67 -6.63
N PHE A 228 13.37 -0.37 -6.70
CA PHE A 228 12.16 0.33 -6.27
C PHE A 228 11.84 1.48 -7.23
N ALA A 229 10.94 2.37 -6.87
CA ALA A 229 10.69 3.59 -7.63
C ALA A 229 10.48 4.77 -6.69
N MET A 230 10.89 5.95 -7.12
CA MET A 230 10.78 7.20 -6.37
C MET A 230 10.40 8.37 -7.28
N GLY A 231 9.81 9.39 -6.71
CA GLY A 231 9.46 10.59 -7.44
C GLY A 231 8.66 11.57 -6.60
N VAL A 232 7.56 12.02 -7.17
CA VAL A 232 6.69 13.05 -6.61
C VAL A 232 5.25 12.56 -6.56
N ARG A 233 4.41 13.20 -5.77
CA ARG A 233 2.97 13.01 -5.82
C ARG A 233 2.32 14.16 -6.55
N ILE A 234 1.49 13.83 -7.54
CA ILE A 234 0.74 14.82 -8.32
C ILE A 234 -0.73 14.82 -7.90
N GLU A 235 -1.33 16.01 -7.89
CA GLU A 235 -2.76 16.19 -7.68
C GLU A 235 -3.36 17.06 -8.78
N HIS A 236 -4.48 16.59 -9.34
CA HIS A 236 -5.30 17.28 -10.32
C HIS A 236 -6.72 17.51 -9.77
N PRO A 237 -7.50 18.47 -10.30
CA PRO A 237 -8.95 18.45 -10.14
C PRO A 237 -9.53 17.13 -10.70
N GLN A 238 -10.38 16.44 -9.92
CA GLN A 238 -10.99 15.18 -10.37
C GLN A 238 -11.84 15.36 -11.64
N SER A 239 -12.53 16.51 -11.77
CA SER A 239 -13.31 16.86 -12.96
C SER A 239 -12.47 16.88 -14.24
N LEU A 240 -11.23 17.39 -14.15
CA LEU A 240 -10.29 17.35 -15.28
C LEU A 240 -9.93 15.91 -15.64
N ILE A 241 -9.62 15.07 -14.66
CA ILE A 241 -9.29 13.66 -14.90
C ILE A 241 -10.48 12.89 -15.48
N ASN A 242 -11.71 13.15 -14.99
CA ASN A 242 -12.93 12.59 -15.57
C ASN A 242 -13.05 12.95 -17.06
N LYS A 243 -12.85 14.22 -17.41
CA LYS A 243 -12.90 14.70 -18.79
C LYS A 243 -11.85 14.05 -19.68
N LEU A 244 -10.60 13.93 -19.19
CA LEU A 244 -9.50 13.37 -19.97
C LEU A 244 -9.63 11.85 -20.19
N MET A 245 -10.08 11.12 -19.18
CA MET A 245 -10.09 9.66 -19.20
C MET A 245 -11.38 9.09 -19.80
N TYR A 246 -12.52 9.75 -19.63
CA TYR A 246 -13.80 9.32 -20.17
C TYR A 246 -14.09 9.88 -21.59
N ARG A 247 -13.14 10.53 -22.23
CA ARG A 247 -13.11 10.99 -23.64
C ARG A 247 -14.47 11.16 -24.30
N GLY A 248 -15.03 12.37 -24.22
CA GLY A 248 -16.24 12.73 -24.99
C GLY A 248 -17.56 12.20 -24.46
N LEU A 249 -17.58 11.41 -23.39
CA LEU A 249 -18.82 11.13 -22.66
C LEU A 249 -19.32 12.38 -21.90
N THR A 250 -18.46 13.39 -21.81
CA THR A 250 -18.72 14.71 -21.20
C THR A 250 -18.81 15.83 -22.26
N SER A 251 -18.78 15.52 -23.57
CA SER A 251 -18.84 16.55 -24.63
C SER A 251 -20.27 16.84 -25.02
N ASN A 252 -20.62 18.10 -25.03
CA ASN A 252 -21.68 18.96 -25.62
C ASN A 252 -22.95 18.35 -26.31
N SER A 253 -23.10 17.03 -26.37
CA SER A 253 -24.26 16.36 -26.98
C SER A 253 -25.21 15.71 -25.98
N SER A 254 -24.89 15.74 -24.67
CA SER A 254 -25.81 15.27 -23.63
C SER A 254 -26.60 16.44 -23.05
N PRO A 255 -27.92 16.33 -22.88
CA PRO A 255 -28.69 17.31 -22.13
C PRO A 255 -28.09 17.51 -20.75
N LYS A 256 -28.03 18.77 -20.27
CA LYS A 256 -27.57 19.09 -18.89
C LYS A 256 -28.29 18.16 -17.91
N GLY A 257 -27.52 17.32 -17.19
CA GLY A 257 -28.05 16.32 -16.25
C GLY A 257 -27.64 14.87 -16.51
N LYS A 258 -27.13 14.50 -17.72
CA LYS A 258 -26.66 13.12 -17.98
C LYS A 258 -25.22 12.85 -17.56
N GLU A 259 -24.41 13.88 -17.36
CA GLU A 259 -23.02 13.71 -16.89
C GLU A 259 -22.96 13.21 -15.45
N SER A 260 -23.84 13.71 -14.57
CA SER A 260 -23.94 13.24 -13.20
C SER A 260 -24.31 11.76 -13.15
N ASN A 261 -25.28 11.33 -13.98
CA ASN A 261 -25.75 9.93 -14.00
C ASN A 261 -24.68 8.94 -14.45
N LEU A 262 -23.74 9.35 -15.31
CA LEU A 262 -22.66 8.45 -15.75
C LEU A 262 -21.59 8.26 -14.65
N ILE A 263 -21.16 9.34 -14.03
CA ILE A 263 -20.18 9.30 -12.93
C ILE A 263 -20.77 8.53 -11.75
N ASP A 264 -22.04 8.71 -11.43
CA ASP A 264 -22.75 7.96 -10.40
C ASP A 264 -22.77 6.46 -10.69
N PHE A 265 -22.81 6.08 -11.96
CA PHE A 265 -22.84 4.67 -12.38
C PHE A 265 -21.44 4.03 -12.46
N VAL A 266 -20.44 4.74 -13.00
CA VAL A 266 -19.09 4.20 -13.26
C VAL A 266 -18.04 4.64 -12.23
N GLY A 267 -18.35 5.63 -11.40
CA GLY A 267 -17.44 6.26 -10.44
C GLY A 267 -16.48 7.26 -11.08
N ASN A 268 -15.68 7.89 -10.26
CA ASN A 268 -14.63 8.80 -10.68
C ASN A 268 -13.56 8.09 -11.52
N ALA A 269 -13.10 8.75 -12.56
CA ALA A 269 -12.09 8.21 -13.47
C ALA A 269 -10.75 8.02 -12.76
N SER A 270 -10.10 6.92 -13.07
CA SER A 270 -8.73 6.61 -12.68
C SER A 270 -7.85 6.44 -13.93
N TYR A 271 -6.54 6.52 -13.75
CA TYR A 271 -5.58 6.28 -14.83
C TYR A 271 -4.43 5.37 -14.38
N SER A 272 -3.82 4.71 -15.36
CA SER A 272 -2.56 4.00 -15.22
C SER A 272 -1.68 4.42 -16.38
N LEU A 273 -0.71 5.29 -16.11
CA LEU A 273 0.19 5.87 -17.10
C LEU A 273 1.56 5.25 -16.98
N VAL A 274 2.19 4.97 -18.11
CA VAL A 274 3.55 4.45 -18.19
C VAL A 274 4.22 4.94 -19.46
N THR A 275 5.50 5.28 -19.32
CA THR A 275 6.41 5.58 -20.45
C THR A 275 7.83 5.10 -20.10
N GLN A 276 8.71 5.10 -21.08
CA GLN A 276 10.13 4.84 -20.90
C GLN A 276 10.92 6.11 -21.23
N VAL A 277 11.82 6.48 -20.34
CA VAL A 277 12.72 7.63 -20.52
C VAL A 277 14.13 7.19 -20.16
N ASP A 278 15.05 7.29 -21.11
CA ASP A 278 16.46 6.90 -20.95
C ASP A 278 16.63 5.51 -20.31
N GLY A 279 15.89 4.52 -20.82
CA GLY A 279 15.97 3.13 -20.37
C GLY A 279 15.38 2.86 -18.97
N ARG A 280 14.66 3.82 -18.38
CA ARG A 280 13.96 3.65 -17.08
C ARG A 280 12.47 3.89 -17.23
N GLY A 281 11.69 3.08 -16.54
CA GLY A 281 10.22 3.26 -16.46
C GLY A 281 9.88 4.53 -15.68
N VAL A 282 8.97 5.33 -16.24
CA VAL A 282 8.29 6.45 -15.56
C VAL A 282 6.80 6.14 -15.57
N TYR A 283 6.18 6.08 -14.39
CA TYR A 283 4.80 5.60 -14.31
C TYR A 283 4.01 6.17 -13.12
N SER A 284 2.69 6.13 -13.29
CA SER A 284 1.77 6.43 -12.20
C SER A 284 1.74 5.30 -11.18
N PHE A 285 1.81 5.64 -9.91
CA PHE A 285 1.79 4.72 -8.79
C PHE A 285 0.67 5.08 -7.82
N CYS A 286 -0.09 4.07 -7.38
CA CYS A 286 -1.14 4.23 -6.38
C CYS A 286 -2.06 5.43 -6.64
N MET A 287 -2.61 5.54 -7.88
CA MET A 287 -3.56 6.58 -8.24
C MET A 287 -4.84 6.44 -7.39
N CYS A 288 -5.24 7.55 -6.75
CA CYS A 288 -6.38 7.66 -5.85
C CYS A 288 -7.41 8.64 -6.43
N PRO A 289 -8.42 8.14 -7.17
CA PRO A 289 -9.50 8.98 -7.67
C PRO A 289 -10.38 9.45 -6.52
N GLY A 290 -10.85 10.70 -6.56
CA GLY A 290 -11.66 11.27 -5.49
C GLY A 290 -11.00 11.14 -4.11
N GLY A 291 -9.69 11.33 -4.04
CA GLY A 291 -8.88 11.07 -2.86
C GLY A 291 -8.16 12.30 -2.31
N HIS A 292 -7.28 12.05 -1.35
CA HIS A 292 -6.47 13.07 -0.67
C HIS A 292 -5.02 12.65 -0.62
N ILE A 293 -4.12 13.64 -0.63
CA ILE A 293 -2.70 13.42 -0.30
C ILE A 293 -2.54 13.44 1.22
N VAL A 294 -1.72 12.54 1.75
CA VAL A 294 -1.47 12.38 3.19
C VAL A 294 0.02 12.38 3.51
N PRO A 295 0.40 12.83 4.72
CA PRO A 295 1.79 12.74 5.19
C PRO A 295 2.09 11.27 5.57
N ALA A 296 3.10 10.68 4.94
CA ALA A 296 3.48 9.29 5.14
C ALA A 296 4.90 9.11 5.72
N GLY A 297 5.49 10.18 6.25
CA GLY A 297 6.74 10.12 6.97
C GLY A 297 6.61 9.38 8.30
N SER A 298 7.66 8.65 8.69
CA SER A 298 7.74 7.91 9.95
C SER A 298 8.91 8.36 10.83
N ALA A 299 9.69 9.37 10.40
CA ALA A 299 10.83 9.90 11.11
C ALA A 299 10.74 11.44 11.22
N ALA A 300 11.30 11.99 12.28
CA ALA A 300 11.16 13.42 12.63
C ALA A 300 11.70 14.41 11.58
N LYS A 301 12.64 14.00 10.74
CA LYS A 301 13.26 14.83 9.68
C LYS A 301 13.04 14.23 8.31
N SER A 302 11.84 13.75 8.04
CA SER A 302 11.46 13.09 6.81
C SER A 302 10.13 13.64 6.31
N CYS A 303 10.09 14.13 5.06
CA CYS A 303 8.86 14.54 4.41
C CYS A 303 8.54 13.54 3.29
N VAL A 304 7.51 12.72 3.54
CA VAL A 304 7.00 11.73 2.59
C VAL A 304 5.53 11.98 2.37
N VAL A 305 5.10 11.93 1.13
CA VAL A 305 3.70 12.05 0.75
C VAL A 305 3.19 10.76 0.13
N ASN A 306 1.94 10.43 0.42
CA ASN A 306 1.23 9.31 -0.19
C ASN A 306 -0.23 9.72 -0.43
N GLY A 307 -1.09 8.83 -0.92
CA GLY A 307 -2.48 9.12 -1.17
C GLY A 307 -3.42 8.09 -0.59
N MET A 308 -4.62 8.55 -0.27
CA MET A 308 -5.73 7.71 0.16
C MET A 308 -7.05 8.14 -0.48
N SER A 309 -8.03 7.26 -0.46
CA SER A 309 -9.43 7.60 -0.78
C SER A 309 -10.37 6.89 0.19
N ALA A 310 -11.47 7.56 0.51
CA ALA A 310 -12.61 6.91 1.16
C ALA A 310 -13.34 5.97 0.18
N SER A 311 -14.21 5.12 0.68
CA SER A 311 -14.97 4.14 -0.10
C SER A 311 -15.79 4.79 -1.22
N HIS A 312 -16.32 5.99 -1.00
CA HIS A 312 -17.12 6.73 -1.99
C HIS A 312 -16.28 7.52 -3.02
N ARG A 313 -14.96 7.71 -2.78
CA ARG A 313 -14.08 8.44 -3.70
C ARG A 313 -14.64 9.77 -4.18
N ASN A 314 -15.19 10.57 -3.27
CA ASN A 314 -15.97 11.78 -3.59
C ASN A 314 -15.23 13.11 -3.34
N SER A 315 -13.94 13.08 -3.07
CA SER A 315 -13.12 14.30 -3.02
C SER A 315 -13.05 14.97 -4.40
N PRO A 316 -12.96 16.31 -4.47
CA PRO A 316 -12.81 17.02 -5.74
C PRO A 316 -11.43 16.82 -6.39
N TYR A 317 -10.55 16.03 -5.79
CA TYR A 317 -9.18 15.82 -6.23
C TYR A 317 -8.92 14.38 -6.68
N ALA A 318 -7.99 14.25 -7.62
CA ALA A 318 -7.42 13.00 -8.10
C ALA A 318 -5.91 13.05 -7.92
N ASN A 319 -5.33 12.14 -7.16
CA ASN A 319 -3.88 12.18 -6.93
C ASN A 319 -3.19 10.84 -7.27
N SER A 320 -1.90 10.91 -7.58
CA SER A 320 -1.08 9.74 -7.92
C SER A 320 0.39 10.00 -7.62
N GLY A 321 1.10 9.01 -7.15
CA GLY A 321 2.55 9.00 -7.26
C GLY A 321 2.94 9.02 -8.74
N MET A 322 3.95 9.79 -9.10
CA MET A 322 4.64 9.77 -10.39
C MET A 322 6.09 9.46 -10.13
N VAL A 323 6.48 8.23 -10.46
CA VAL A 323 7.74 7.66 -10.00
C VAL A 323 8.60 7.18 -11.15
N VAL A 324 9.92 7.22 -10.92
CA VAL A 324 10.96 6.72 -11.81
C VAL A 324 11.52 5.43 -11.23
N GLN A 325 11.68 4.42 -12.05
CA GLN A 325 12.34 3.17 -11.69
C GLN A 325 13.80 3.43 -11.27
N ILE A 326 14.17 2.90 -10.12
CA ILE A 326 15.52 2.90 -9.56
C ILE A 326 15.97 1.44 -9.43
N ASN A 327 17.04 1.10 -10.09
CA ASN A 327 17.63 -0.23 -10.01
C ASN A 327 18.82 -0.23 -9.02
N PRO A 328 19.22 -1.39 -8.48
CA PRO A 328 20.37 -1.48 -7.58
C PRO A 328 21.67 -0.90 -8.14
N GLU A 329 21.88 -1.02 -9.44
CA GLU A 329 23.05 -0.48 -10.16
C GLU A 329 23.04 1.05 -10.28
N ASP A 330 21.93 1.71 -10.08
CA ASP A 330 21.81 3.18 -10.08
C ASP A 330 22.33 3.80 -8.77
N ILE A 331 22.56 2.98 -7.74
CA ILE A 331 22.99 3.40 -6.39
C ILE A 331 24.37 2.79 -6.11
N PRO A 332 25.43 3.61 -6.00
CA PRO A 332 26.79 3.10 -5.80
C PRO A 332 26.98 2.43 -4.44
N GLY A 333 27.97 1.55 -4.36
CA GLY A 333 28.38 0.82 -3.14
C GLY A 333 27.77 -0.57 -3.04
N ASP A 334 28.26 -1.34 -2.04
CA ASP A 334 27.92 -2.75 -1.82
C ASP A 334 27.05 -2.97 -0.58
N ASP A 335 26.75 -1.91 0.18
CA ASP A 335 25.88 -1.99 1.37
C ASP A 335 24.47 -2.46 0.93
N PRO A 336 23.93 -3.55 1.49
CA PRO A 336 22.58 -4.00 1.17
C PRO A 336 21.50 -2.97 1.53
N LEU A 337 21.80 -2.02 2.41
CA LEU A 337 20.90 -0.92 2.81
C LEU A 337 21.05 0.34 1.96
N ARG A 338 21.95 0.39 0.96
CA ARG A 338 22.20 1.61 0.15
C ARG A 338 20.93 2.18 -0.49
N GLY A 339 19.99 1.32 -0.89
CA GLY A 339 18.70 1.76 -1.43
C GLY A 339 17.82 2.46 -0.39
N LEU A 340 17.82 1.96 0.84
CA LEU A 340 17.16 2.56 1.99
C LEU A 340 17.77 3.94 2.32
N LEU A 341 19.10 4.01 2.36
CA LEU A 341 19.81 5.27 2.62
C LEU A 341 19.51 6.32 1.54
N PHE A 342 19.37 5.90 0.29
CA PHE A 342 18.98 6.78 -0.81
C PHE A 342 17.54 7.31 -0.64
N GLN A 343 16.59 6.47 -0.18
CA GLN A 343 15.23 6.93 0.16
C GLN A 343 15.27 7.98 1.28
N GLU A 344 15.98 7.70 2.37
CA GLU A 344 16.09 8.60 3.53
C GLU A 344 16.72 9.94 3.15
N GLU A 345 17.75 9.95 2.30
CA GLU A 345 18.36 11.19 1.85
C GLU A 345 17.38 12.07 1.07
N LEU A 346 16.57 11.48 0.19
CA LEU A 346 15.58 12.24 -0.57
C LEU A 346 14.44 12.75 0.34
N GLU A 347 14.03 11.96 1.32
CA GLU A 347 13.04 12.34 2.33
C GLU A 347 13.55 13.50 3.21
N ARG A 348 14.84 13.48 3.56
CA ARG A 348 15.53 14.55 4.31
C ARG A 348 15.59 15.83 3.49
N LEU A 349 15.99 15.78 2.23
CA LEU A 349 15.98 16.91 1.31
C LEU A 349 14.58 17.52 1.18
N ALA A 350 13.55 16.70 1.05
CA ALA A 350 12.18 17.18 1.00
C ALA A 350 11.76 17.90 2.30
N PHE A 351 12.18 17.37 3.45
CA PHE A 351 11.95 18.03 4.74
C PHE A 351 12.64 19.40 4.83
N GLU A 352 13.89 19.51 4.39
CA GLU A 352 14.64 20.76 4.40
C GLU A 352 14.02 21.82 3.50
N HIS A 353 13.53 21.41 2.33
CA HIS A 353 12.85 22.30 1.41
C HIS A 353 11.40 22.63 1.80
N GLY A 354 10.81 21.87 2.71
CA GLY A 354 9.50 22.14 3.30
C GLY A 354 9.51 23.27 4.35
N LYS A 355 10.68 23.60 4.92
CA LYS A 355 10.91 24.67 5.91
C LYS A 355 10.13 24.59 7.23
N ALA A 356 9.36 23.54 7.45
CA ALA A 356 8.64 23.27 8.69
C ALA A 356 8.32 21.78 8.79
N PRO A 357 8.07 21.24 10.00
CA PRO A 357 7.63 19.86 10.14
C PRO A 357 6.41 19.61 9.26
N TYR A 358 6.45 18.56 8.43
CA TYR A 358 5.35 18.05 7.62
C TYR A 358 4.74 19.00 6.57
N ILE A 359 5.27 20.21 6.34
CA ILE A 359 4.89 21.03 5.18
C ILE A 359 5.62 20.51 3.96
N ALA A 360 4.88 20.09 2.94
CA ALA A 360 5.49 19.51 1.76
C ALA A 360 5.98 20.60 0.76
N PRO A 361 7.24 20.47 0.25
CA PRO A 361 7.69 21.29 -0.86
C PRO A 361 6.88 20.95 -2.11
N ALA A 362 6.39 21.98 -2.82
CA ALA A 362 5.49 21.81 -3.95
C ALA A 362 5.82 22.76 -5.11
N GLN A 363 5.42 22.37 -6.31
CA GLN A 363 5.59 23.16 -7.53
C GLN A 363 4.39 22.92 -8.45
N ARG A 364 3.95 23.95 -9.22
CA ARG A 364 2.97 23.71 -10.28
C ARG A 364 3.56 22.74 -11.31
N MET A 365 2.75 21.81 -11.78
CA MET A 365 3.19 20.77 -12.70
C MET A 365 3.87 21.34 -13.96
N LYS A 366 3.29 22.38 -14.55
CA LYS A 366 3.82 23.01 -15.75
C LYS A 366 5.12 23.73 -15.51
N ASP A 367 5.22 24.46 -14.38
CA ASP A 367 6.45 25.16 -13.97
C ASP A 367 7.59 24.17 -13.71
N PHE A 368 7.32 23.04 -13.07
CA PHE A 368 8.31 21.97 -12.90
C PHE A 368 8.84 21.46 -14.24
N VAL A 369 7.95 21.20 -15.21
CA VAL A 369 8.34 20.70 -16.54
C VAL A 369 9.11 21.73 -17.35
N GLU A 370 8.80 23.03 -17.19
CA GLU A 370 9.45 24.15 -17.87
C GLU A 370 10.69 24.67 -17.13
N GLY A 371 10.98 24.19 -15.90
CA GLY A 371 12.11 24.65 -15.09
C GLY A 371 11.91 26.07 -14.54
N LYS A 372 10.67 26.43 -14.18
CA LYS A 372 10.28 27.75 -13.70
C LYS A 372 9.89 27.73 -12.22
N GLU A 373 10.06 28.84 -11.55
CA GLU A 373 9.55 29.03 -10.19
C GLU A 373 8.02 29.22 -10.22
N SER A 374 7.32 28.54 -9.30
CA SER A 374 5.89 28.78 -9.09
C SER A 374 5.69 29.96 -8.14
N LYS A 375 5.07 31.02 -8.63
CA LYS A 375 4.77 32.21 -7.82
C LYS A 375 3.68 31.95 -6.79
N ASP A 376 2.78 31.03 -7.08
CA ASP A 376 1.68 30.57 -6.24
C ASP A 376 1.42 29.08 -6.48
N LEU A 377 0.61 28.46 -5.65
CA LEU A 377 0.22 27.06 -5.77
C LEU A 377 -1.30 26.94 -5.82
N PRO A 378 -1.85 25.99 -6.60
CA PRO A 378 -3.28 25.73 -6.58
C PRO A 378 -3.70 25.12 -5.22
N ALA A 379 -5.00 25.15 -4.93
CA ALA A 379 -5.55 24.45 -3.78
C ALA A 379 -5.18 22.96 -3.85
N CYS A 380 -4.86 22.39 -2.69
CA CYS A 380 -4.37 21.03 -2.55
C CYS A 380 -5.04 20.35 -1.37
N SER A 381 -5.23 19.03 -1.46
CA SER A 381 -5.84 18.22 -0.40
C SER A 381 -4.89 17.88 0.77
N PHE A 382 -3.61 18.22 0.68
CA PHE A 382 -2.61 17.92 1.70
C PHE A 382 -2.79 18.81 2.92
N LEU A 383 -3.36 18.26 3.99
CA LEU A 383 -3.78 19.01 5.18
C LEU A 383 -2.64 19.73 5.92
N PRO A 384 -1.43 19.16 6.09
CA PRO A 384 -0.35 19.85 6.80
C PRO A 384 0.10 21.14 6.12
N GLY A 385 -0.18 21.33 4.83
CA GLY A 385 0.18 22.49 4.05
C GLY A 385 1.31 22.27 3.07
N ILE A 386 1.38 23.12 2.07
CA ILE A 386 2.40 23.11 1.01
C ILE A 386 3.11 24.44 0.89
N ILE A 387 4.36 24.43 0.43
CA ILE A 387 5.16 25.63 0.21
C ILE A 387 5.79 25.57 -1.19
N PRO A 388 5.83 26.71 -1.94
CA PRO A 388 6.54 26.76 -3.22
C PRO A 388 8.01 26.40 -3.06
N SER A 389 8.47 25.44 -3.89
CA SER A 389 9.84 24.96 -3.90
C SER A 389 10.24 24.51 -5.32
N ARG A 390 11.50 24.69 -5.66
CA ARG A 390 12.07 24.32 -6.97
C ARG A 390 12.43 22.84 -6.99
N LEU A 391 11.41 21.95 -7.01
CA LEU A 391 11.62 20.50 -7.08
C LEU A 391 12.49 20.10 -8.28
N ASP A 392 12.37 20.81 -9.37
CA ASP A 392 13.18 20.64 -10.58
C ASP A 392 14.68 20.88 -10.37
N GLN A 393 15.09 21.57 -9.31
CA GLN A 393 16.49 21.87 -9.00
C GLN A 393 17.10 20.92 -7.97
N TRP A 394 16.36 20.58 -6.91
CA TRP A 394 16.93 19.77 -5.83
C TRP A 394 16.64 18.27 -5.92
N LEU A 395 15.64 17.84 -6.69
CA LEU A 395 15.49 16.41 -7.00
C LEU A 395 16.74 15.92 -7.73
N PRO A 396 17.21 14.68 -7.46
CA PRO A 396 18.29 14.10 -8.22
C PRO A 396 18.04 14.22 -9.71
N ALA A 397 19.02 14.71 -10.48
CA ALA A 397 18.84 15.09 -11.88
C ALA A 397 18.30 13.93 -12.74
N HIS A 398 18.71 12.69 -12.46
CA HIS A 398 18.25 11.50 -13.15
C HIS A 398 16.76 11.17 -12.84
N ILE A 399 16.21 11.62 -11.71
CA ILE A 399 14.79 11.51 -11.38
C ILE A 399 14.02 12.70 -11.97
N GLY A 400 14.47 13.92 -11.69
CA GLY A 400 13.76 15.15 -12.11
C GLY A 400 13.59 15.24 -13.64
N LYS A 401 14.66 15.02 -14.42
CA LYS A 401 14.61 15.07 -15.88
C LYS A 401 13.71 13.99 -16.49
N ARG A 402 13.73 12.78 -15.92
CA ARG A 402 12.85 11.70 -16.38
C ARG A 402 11.38 11.98 -16.07
N LEU A 403 11.07 12.54 -14.91
CA LEU A 403 9.71 13.00 -14.59
C LEU A 403 9.25 14.09 -15.55
N GLN A 404 10.07 15.11 -15.81
CA GLN A 404 9.75 16.18 -16.76
C GLN A 404 9.41 15.63 -18.16
N GLN A 405 10.22 14.69 -18.66
CA GLN A 405 9.96 14.04 -19.95
C GLN A 405 8.73 13.14 -19.88
N GLY A 406 8.56 12.38 -18.81
CA GLY A 406 7.39 11.53 -18.58
C GLY A 406 6.08 12.33 -18.61
N PHE A 407 6.04 13.51 -17.96
CA PHE A 407 4.87 14.39 -17.98
C PHE A 407 4.55 14.90 -19.41
N ARG A 408 5.55 15.24 -20.22
CA ARG A 408 5.35 15.60 -21.64
C ARG A 408 4.79 14.41 -22.44
N ASP A 409 5.26 13.20 -22.18
CA ASP A 409 4.79 11.98 -22.84
C ASP A 409 3.34 11.66 -22.47
N PHE A 410 2.95 11.88 -21.21
CA PHE A 410 1.59 11.67 -20.74
C PHE A 410 0.64 12.71 -21.32
N ASP A 411 1.08 13.98 -21.44
CA ASP A 411 0.27 15.02 -22.09
C ASP A 411 0.06 14.74 -23.57
N ARG A 412 1.06 14.21 -24.28
CA ARG A 412 0.87 13.78 -25.69
C ARG A 412 -0.17 12.67 -25.84
N LYS A 413 -0.28 11.77 -24.86
CA LYS A 413 -1.29 10.70 -24.85
C LYS A 413 -2.67 11.19 -24.40
N HIS A 414 -2.69 12.15 -23.49
CA HIS A 414 -3.88 12.73 -22.88
C HIS A 414 -3.75 14.26 -22.86
N PRO A 415 -4.02 14.96 -24.00
CA PRO A 415 -3.84 16.40 -24.10
C PRO A 415 -4.61 17.18 -23.03
N GLY A 416 -3.88 18.01 -22.27
CA GLY A 416 -4.41 18.74 -21.11
C GLY A 416 -4.06 18.10 -19.76
N PHE A 417 -3.35 16.94 -19.73
CA PHE A 417 -2.84 16.36 -18.49
C PHE A 417 -1.77 17.26 -17.87
N LEU A 418 -0.87 17.85 -18.68
CA LEU A 418 0.12 18.84 -18.25
C LEU A 418 -0.55 20.22 -18.14
N THR A 419 -0.88 20.62 -16.91
CA THR A 419 -1.66 21.83 -16.63
C THR A 419 -1.10 22.60 -15.42
N ASN A 420 -1.43 23.89 -15.33
CA ASN A 420 -1.19 24.73 -14.15
C ASN A 420 -2.21 24.52 -13.03
N GLU A 421 -3.30 23.79 -13.29
CA GLU A 421 -4.27 23.40 -12.27
C GLU A 421 -3.76 22.22 -11.41
N ALA A 422 -2.70 21.52 -11.88
CA ALA A 422 -2.07 20.44 -11.15
C ALA A 422 -0.89 20.93 -10.32
N VAL A 423 -0.75 20.36 -9.12
CA VAL A 423 0.38 20.56 -8.23
C VAL A 423 1.13 19.25 -8.01
N ILE A 424 2.45 19.33 -7.92
CA ILE A 424 3.31 18.24 -7.50
C ILE A 424 3.93 18.52 -6.14
N LEU A 425 3.96 17.48 -5.29
CA LEU A 425 4.51 17.51 -3.95
C LEU A 425 5.71 16.55 -3.86
N GLY A 426 6.78 16.98 -3.22
CA GLY A 426 7.94 16.13 -2.86
C GLY A 426 7.74 15.51 -1.47
N VAL A 427 8.08 14.23 -1.27
CA VAL A 427 8.47 13.21 -2.23
C VAL A 427 7.62 11.94 -2.06
N GLU A 428 7.42 11.20 -3.12
CA GLU A 428 6.90 9.84 -3.09
C GLU A 428 8.12 8.89 -3.12
N SER A 429 8.64 8.50 -1.96
CA SER A 429 9.87 7.70 -1.83
C SER A 429 9.61 6.22 -1.57
N ARG A 430 8.43 5.90 -1.01
CA ARG A 430 8.12 4.58 -0.45
C ARG A 430 7.14 3.80 -1.30
N SER A 431 7.42 3.69 -2.62
CA SER A 431 6.58 2.88 -3.52
C SER A 431 6.68 1.38 -3.27
N SER A 432 7.82 0.92 -2.77
CA SER A 432 8.10 -0.47 -2.35
C SER A 432 9.35 -0.51 -1.48
N SER A 433 9.62 -1.67 -0.85
CA SER A 433 10.88 -1.89 -0.13
C SER A 433 12.08 -1.72 -1.05
N ALA A 434 13.10 -0.99 -0.59
CA ALA A 434 14.41 -0.91 -1.22
C ALA A 434 15.36 -2.03 -0.79
N VAL A 435 14.92 -2.85 0.17
CA VAL A 435 15.67 -3.99 0.74
C VAL A 435 14.85 -5.26 0.56
N ARG A 436 15.53 -6.37 0.32
CA ARG A 436 14.97 -7.71 0.39
C ARG A 436 15.64 -8.47 1.52
N ILE A 437 14.85 -9.12 2.36
CA ILE A 437 15.32 -10.08 3.37
C ILE A 437 15.36 -11.43 2.67
N VAL A 438 16.56 -11.96 2.45
CA VAL A 438 16.76 -13.15 1.60
C VAL A 438 16.19 -14.39 2.29
N ARG A 439 15.33 -15.10 1.57
CA ARG A 439 14.70 -16.34 2.03
C ARG A 439 14.75 -17.41 0.94
N ASP A 440 14.70 -18.64 1.35
CA ASP A 440 14.52 -19.76 0.44
C ASP A 440 13.15 -19.67 -0.27
N PRO A 441 13.06 -19.84 -1.59
CA PRO A 441 11.81 -19.67 -2.33
C PRO A 441 10.78 -20.78 -2.09
N GLU A 442 11.18 -21.96 -1.62
CA GLU A 442 10.32 -23.12 -1.38
C GLU A 442 9.83 -23.15 0.06
N THR A 443 10.73 -23.02 1.02
CA THR A 443 10.43 -23.08 2.45
C THR A 443 10.02 -21.74 3.03
N MET A 444 10.31 -20.62 2.35
CA MET A 444 10.16 -19.23 2.81
C MET A 444 10.99 -18.91 4.06
N GLU A 445 11.84 -19.79 4.52
CA GLU A 445 12.74 -19.57 5.66
C GLU A 445 13.93 -18.69 5.26
N SER A 446 14.39 -17.84 6.16
CA SER A 446 15.60 -17.03 5.95
C SER A 446 16.81 -17.93 5.71
N VAL A 447 17.59 -17.63 4.66
CA VAL A 447 18.80 -18.41 4.31
C VAL A 447 19.92 -18.30 5.35
N SER A 448 19.86 -17.32 6.24
CA SER A 448 20.90 -17.05 7.27
C SER A 448 20.42 -17.23 8.70
N THR A 449 19.10 -17.33 8.92
CA THR A 449 18.53 -17.32 10.28
C THR A 449 17.43 -18.38 10.37
N PRO A 450 17.76 -19.58 10.85
CA PRO A 450 16.79 -20.66 11.01
C PRO A 450 15.61 -20.28 11.91
N GLY A 451 14.41 -20.71 11.53
CA GLY A 451 13.16 -20.40 12.21
C GLY A 451 12.61 -18.99 11.94
N LEU A 452 13.23 -18.20 11.06
CA LEU A 452 12.76 -16.88 10.64
C LEU A 452 12.12 -16.97 9.26
N TYR A 453 10.86 -16.52 9.14
CA TYR A 453 10.05 -16.53 7.91
C TYR A 453 9.71 -15.09 7.48
N PRO A 454 10.59 -14.41 6.73
CA PRO A 454 10.33 -13.04 6.28
C PRO A 454 9.21 -13.03 5.23
N CYS A 455 8.19 -12.18 5.43
CA CYS A 455 7.06 -12.10 4.50
C CYS A 455 6.53 -10.69 4.29
N GLY A 456 5.71 -10.54 3.28
CA GLY A 456 5.03 -9.30 2.93
C GLY A 456 5.92 -8.29 2.22
N GLU A 457 5.51 -7.03 2.28
CA GLU A 457 6.19 -5.94 1.59
C GLU A 457 7.54 -5.60 2.22
N GLY A 458 7.64 -5.71 3.54
CA GLY A 458 8.90 -5.50 4.26
C GLY A 458 9.98 -6.51 3.90
N ALA A 459 9.61 -7.75 3.65
CA ALA A 459 10.57 -8.75 3.16
C ALA A 459 10.97 -8.57 1.67
N GLY A 460 10.33 -7.62 0.96
CA GLY A 460 10.63 -7.31 -0.45
C GLY A 460 9.96 -8.23 -1.48
N TYR A 461 8.99 -9.05 -1.06
CA TYR A 461 8.30 -10.03 -1.92
C TYR A 461 6.87 -9.66 -2.28
N ALA A 462 6.28 -8.65 -1.65
CA ALA A 462 4.96 -8.14 -1.94
C ALA A 462 4.97 -6.64 -2.27
N GLY A 463 3.84 -6.10 -2.72
CA GLY A 463 3.68 -4.69 -3.03
C GLY A 463 2.20 -4.29 -2.98
N GLY A 464 1.61 -4.31 -1.78
CA GLY A 464 0.22 -3.94 -1.52
C GLY A 464 -0.53 -4.96 -0.66
N ILE A 465 -1.74 -4.62 -0.26
CA ILE A 465 -2.54 -5.34 0.75
C ILE A 465 -2.71 -6.83 0.40
N THR A 466 -3.26 -7.13 -0.77
CA THR A 466 -3.58 -8.53 -1.16
C THR A 466 -2.33 -9.39 -1.32
N SER A 467 -1.27 -8.86 -1.94
CA SER A 467 -0.04 -9.63 -2.11
C SER A 467 0.69 -9.85 -0.79
N SER A 468 0.62 -8.91 0.15
CA SER A 468 1.16 -9.08 1.50
C SER A 468 0.36 -10.10 2.31
N ALA A 469 -0.97 -10.04 2.23
CA ALA A 469 -1.85 -11.04 2.84
C ALA A 469 -1.55 -12.46 2.36
N LEU A 470 -1.44 -12.64 1.03
CA LEU A 470 -1.07 -13.93 0.43
C LEU A 470 0.30 -14.42 0.89
N ASP A 471 1.28 -13.53 0.94
CA ASP A 471 2.64 -13.89 1.35
C ASP A 471 2.67 -14.29 2.84
N GLY A 472 1.85 -13.63 3.69
CA GLY A 472 1.66 -13.99 5.09
C GLY A 472 0.97 -15.36 5.26
N ILE A 473 -0.07 -15.63 4.47
CA ILE A 473 -0.72 -16.96 4.44
C ILE A 473 0.30 -18.04 4.08
N HIS A 474 1.11 -17.82 3.05
CA HIS A 474 2.12 -18.80 2.62
C HIS A 474 3.19 -19.02 3.70
N ALA A 475 3.67 -17.95 4.35
CA ALA A 475 4.63 -18.10 5.47
C ALA A 475 4.04 -18.91 6.61
N ALA A 476 2.77 -18.66 6.96
CA ALA A 476 2.08 -19.46 7.97
C ALA A 476 1.94 -20.95 7.58
N LEU A 477 1.60 -21.23 6.32
CA LEU A 477 1.51 -22.60 5.80
C LEU A 477 2.88 -23.32 5.86
N GLN A 478 3.98 -22.64 5.59
CA GLN A 478 5.31 -23.20 5.75
C GLN A 478 5.63 -23.51 7.21
N VAL A 479 5.29 -22.61 8.12
CA VAL A 479 5.42 -22.83 9.57
C VAL A 479 4.59 -24.04 10.03
N ILE A 480 3.38 -24.22 9.49
CA ILE A 480 2.52 -25.36 9.81
C ILE A 480 3.16 -26.68 9.38
N THR A 481 3.75 -26.72 8.18
CA THR A 481 4.32 -27.93 7.59
C THR A 481 5.72 -28.26 8.11
N SER A 482 6.52 -27.25 8.49
CA SER A 482 7.90 -27.44 9.00
C SER A 482 7.95 -28.02 10.41
N GLN A 483 6.88 -27.92 11.18
CA GLN A 483 6.76 -28.52 12.50
C GLN A 483 5.86 -29.74 12.42
N PRO A 484 6.39 -30.98 12.41
CA PRO A 484 5.55 -32.19 12.37
C PRO A 484 4.57 -32.23 13.57
N LEU A 485 3.38 -32.71 13.33
CA LEU A 485 2.41 -33.06 14.38
C LEU A 485 3.09 -34.10 15.29
N LEU A 486 3.40 -33.73 16.53
CA LEU A 486 3.82 -34.66 17.58
C LEU A 486 2.62 -35.46 18.05
#